data_e086e7444a66a3d7ae6c12d556de5ea0
#
_entry.id   e086e7444a66a3d7ae6c12d556de5ea0
#
_cell.length_a   1.000
_cell.length_b   1.000
_cell.length_c   1.000
_cell.angle_alpha   90.00
_cell.angle_beta   90.00
_cell.angle_gamma   90.00
#
_symmetry.space_group_name_H-M   'P 1'
#
loop_
_entity.id
_entity.type
_entity.pdbx_description
1 polymer ?
#
loop_
_entity_poly.entity_id
_entity_poly.type
_entity_poly.pdbx_seq_one_letter_code
_entity_poly.pdbx_strand_id
1 'polypeptide(L)'
;MRIHPSSVRAELVEARFCHVSPICPSTGSGRTGWGVWPLVASVALGLTGVPAHAQSVEQRIAAYKHRVDLLEAQNAVEDLQATYGYYFDKGLWDQAAALFSANGSFEYGQRGVYIGVPHIRRAMLLFGPQGLAAGHLNNHMQLQAVITVADDGLSARARWQGMIMLAEPGQNGVWGVGVYENEYVKQNGVWKIAKLHFYVTAETDYDLGWTKSAIPMDGPSALFPPDRPPSEVYRAFPGAYIPPFDYKNPVTGRSLADIPEPADDVVGRK
;
A
#
# COMPACT_ATOMS: atom_id res chain seq x y z
N MET A 1 33.40 -40.57 0.70
CA MET A 1 32.95 -39.78 1.84
C MET A 1 31.42 -39.75 1.82
N ARG A 2 30.76 -40.55 2.66
CA ARG A 2 29.31 -40.74 2.64
C ARG A 2 28.69 -39.66 3.54
N ILE A 3 27.73 -38.91 3.02
CA ILE A 3 26.96 -37.93 3.79
C ILE A 3 25.60 -38.56 4.14
N HIS A 4 25.30 -38.65 5.42
CA HIS A 4 24.04 -39.11 5.97
C HIS A 4 22.96 -37.97 5.86
N PRO A 5 21.71 -38.31 5.56
CA PRO A 5 20.61 -37.35 5.68
C PRO A 5 20.08 -37.35 7.11
N SER A 6 20.13 -36.19 7.78
CA SER A 6 19.45 -35.95 9.04
C SER A 6 17.98 -35.58 8.80
N SER A 7 17.12 -36.39 9.40
CA SER A 7 15.66 -36.18 9.43
C SER A 7 15.27 -34.91 10.21
N VAL A 8 14.59 -33.97 9.57
CA VAL A 8 13.93 -32.88 10.25
C VAL A 8 12.51 -33.33 10.62
N ARG A 9 12.28 -33.44 11.92
CA ARG A 9 10.99 -33.74 12.54
C ARG A 9 10.12 -32.49 12.47
N ALA A 10 8.97 -32.57 11.80
CA ALA A 10 7.95 -31.54 11.81
C ALA A 10 7.21 -31.59 13.16
N GLU A 11 7.34 -30.56 13.98
CA GLU A 11 6.47 -30.35 15.15
C GLU A 11 5.18 -29.66 14.71
N LEU A 12 4.09 -30.37 14.90
CA LEU A 12 2.73 -29.85 14.80
C LEU A 12 2.49 -28.90 16.00
N VAL A 13 2.31 -27.63 15.72
CA VAL A 13 1.82 -26.65 16.71
C VAL A 13 0.30 -26.73 16.73
N GLU A 14 -0.23 -27.37 17.75
CA GLU A 14 -1.67 -27.37 18.04
C GLU A 14 -2.10 -25.96 18.51
N ALA A 15 -2.97 -25.34 17.75
CA ALA A 15 -3.65 -24.11 18.15
C ALA A 15 -4.69 -24.42 19.25
N ARG A 16 -4.42 -24.01 20.48
CA ARG A 16 -5.38 -24.05 21.60
C ARG A 16 -6.47 -22.99 21.36
N PHE A 17 -7.68 -23.46 21.10
CA PHE A 17 -8.88 -22.63 21.15
C PHE A 17 -9.18 -22.28 22.63
N CYS A 18 -9.15 -21.00 22.97
CA CYS A 18 -9.69 -20.50 24.24
C CYS A 18 -11.21 -20.56 24.21
N HIS A 19 -11.78 -21.46 25.00
CA HIS A 19 -13.20 -21.46 25.35
C HIS A 19 -13.50 -20.25 26.26
N VAL A 20 -14.34 -19.34 25.79
CA VAL A 20 -14.96 -18.30 26.63
C VAL A 20 -16.18 -18.92 27.28
N SER A 21 -16.14 -19.12 28.61
CA SER A 21 -17.26 -19.58 29.42
C SER A 21 -18.25 -18.42 29.66
N PRO A 22 -19.57 -18.69 29.63
CA PRO A 22 -20.57 -17.69 29.98
C PRO A 22 -20.66 -17.54 31.53
N ILE A 23 -20.66 -16.28 31.95
CA ILE A 23 -20.85 -15.90 33.37
C ILE A 23 -22.32 -16.11 33.73
N CYS A 24 -22.58 -17.03 34.69
CA CYS A 24 -23.89 -17.18 35.36
C CYS A 24 -24.05 -16.10 36.43
N PRO A 25 -25.21 -15.45 36.52
CA PRO A 25 -25.48 -14.57 37.65
C PRO A 25 -25.93 -15.41 38.90
N SER A 26 -25.29 -15.15 40.02
CA SER A 26 -25.61 -15.74 41.33
C SER A 26 -26.95 -15.23 41.87
N THR A 27 -27.80 -16.16 42.27
CA THR A 27 -29.01 -15.91 43.03
C THR A 27 -28.66 -15.61 44.49
N GLY A 28 -28.97 -14.39 44.95
CA GLY A 28 -28.96 -14.00 46.35
C GLY A 28 -30.38 -13.94 46.91
N SER A 29 -30.71 -14.80 47.87
CA SER A 29 -31.94 -14.80 48.63
C SER A 29 -31.91 -13.76 49.76
N GLY A 30 -33.03 -13.06 50.02
CA GLY A 30 -33.14 -12.23 51.23
C GLY A 30 -34.42 -11.42 51.42
N ARG A 31 -35.40 -12.02 52.08
CA ARG A 31 -36.35 -11.46 53.10
C ARG A 31 -37.38 -10.37 52.74
N THR A 32 -38.60 -10.81 52.81
CA THR A 32 -39.87 -10.25 53.28
C THR A 32 -39.89 -8.83 53.86
N GLY A 33 -40.75 -7.99 53.32
CA GLY A 33 -41.27 -6.74 53.90
C GLY A 33 -42.61 -6.41 53.30
N TRP A 34 -43.67 -6.36 54.12
CA TRP A 34 -45.04 -6.01 53.75
C TRP A 34 -45.15 -4.50 53.51
N GLY A 35 -45.77 -4.08 52.43
CA GLY A 35 -46.02 -2.65 52.15
C GLY A 35 -46.95 -2.44 50.98
N VAL A 36 -48.20 -2.18 51.28
CA VAL A 36 -49.26 -1.35 50.64
C VAL A 36 -49.14 -1.08 49.11
N TRP A 37 -50.15 -1.53 48.36
CA TRP A 37 -50.37 -1.23 46.96
C TRP A 37 -50.68 0.26 46.69
N PRO A 38 -50.19 0.83 45.59
CA PRO A 38 -50.98 1.61 44.69
C PRO A 38 -51.01 1.04 43.28
N LEU A 39 -52.20 1.10 42.69
CA LEU A 39 -52.48 0.82 41.28
C LEU A 39 -51.53 1.66 40.42
N VAL A 40 -50.62 0.98 39.73
CA VAL A 40 -49.85 1.59 38.62
C VAL A 40 -50.42 1.05 37.31
N ALA A 41 -51.02 1.99 36.56
CA ALA A 41 -51.50 1.77 35.22
C ALA A 41 -50.32 1.28 34.34
N SER A 42 -50.41 0.05 33.87
CA SER A 42 -49.45 -0.48 32.89
C SER A 42 -49.66 0.23 31.56
N VAL A 43 -48.81 1.25 31.29
CA VAL A 43 -48.59 1.75 29.91
C VAL A 43 -47.80 0.67 29.19
N ALA A 44 -48.50 -0.12 28.37
CA ALA A 44 -47.86 -1.01 27.41
C ALA A 44 -47.18 -0.14 26.36
N LEU A 45 -45.88 0.17 26.54
CA LEU A 45 -45.03 0.63 25.47
C LEU A 45 -44.92 -0.52 24.46
N GLY A 46 -45.70 -0.41 23.38
CA GLY A 46 -45.53 -1.26 22.21
C GLY A 46 -44.14 -1.04 21.64
N LEU A 47 -43.21 -1.90 22.03
CA LEU A 47 -41.97 -2.11 21.29
C LEU A 47 -42.36 -2.65 19.91
N THR A 48 -42.62 -1.74 18.96
CA THR A 48 -42.61 -2.07 17.54
C THR A 48 -41.15 -2.44 17.20
N GLY A 49 -40.78 -3.67 17.51
CA GLY A 49 -39.55 -4.26 17.04
C GLY A 49 -39.61 -4.24 15.52
N VAL A 50 -38.83 -3.34 14.89
CA VAL A 50 -38.59 -3.40 13.46
C VAL A 50 -38.05 -4.82 13.20
N PRO A 51 -38.74 -5.68 12.43
CA PRO A 51 -38.23 -7.02 12.19
C PRO A 51 -36.86 -6.87 11.52
N ALA A 52 -35.80 -7.30 12.17
CA ALA A 52 -34.53 -7.48 11.53
C ALA A 52 -34.76 -8.48 10.40
N HIS A 53 -34.90 -7.99 9.18
CA HIS A 53 -35.06 -8.85 8.01
C HIS A 53 -33.82 -9.71 7.90
N ALA A 54 -33.90 -10.97 8.27
CA ALA A 54 -32.83 -11.93 8.04
C ALA A 54 -32.55 -11.94 6.54
N GLN A 55 -31.31 -11.65 6.14
CA GLN A 55 -30.90 -11.69 4.73
C GLN A 55 -31.18 -13.09 4.18
N SER A 56 -31.74 -13.15 2.96
CA SER A 56 -31.95 -14.42 2.29
C SER A 56 -30.61 -15.13 2.02
N VAL A 57 -30.64 -16.43 1.78
CA VAL A 57 -29.46 -17.22 1.44
C VAL A 57 -28.78 -16.66 0.19
N GLU A 58 -29.57 -16.27 -0.81
CA GLU A 58 -29.09 -15.68 -2.06
C GLU A 58 -28.37 -14.34 -1.81
N GLN A 59 -28.92 -13.47 -0.96
CA GLN A 59 -28.27 -12.20 -0.57
C GLN A 59 -26.95 -12.44 0.14
N ARG A 60 -26.88 -13.44 1.00
CA ARG A 60 -25.64 -13.82 1.69
C ARG A 60 -24.59 -14.36 0.70
N ILE A 61 -25.00 -15.22 -0.22
CA ILE A 61 -24.13 -15.76 -1.28
C ILE A 61 -23.58 -14.61 -2.14
N ALA A 62 -24.44 -13.68 -2.57
CA ALA A 62 -24.01 -12.52 -3.35
C ALA A 62 -23.01 -11.64 -2.60
N ALA A 63 -23.24 -11.40 -1.29
CA ALA A 63 -22.33 -10.64 -0.45
C ALA A 63 -20.96 -11.35 -0.27
N TYR A 64 -20.95 -12.67 -0.09
CA TYR A 64 -19.71 -13.44 -0.03
C TYR A 64 -18.95 -13.42 -1.36
N LYS A 65 -19.67 -13.63 -2.47
CA LYS A 65 -19.06 -13.54 -3.81
C LYS A 65 -18.41 -12.18 -4.03
N HIS A 66 -19.11 -11.10 -3.74
CA HIS A 66 -18.57 -9.74 -3.85
C HIS A 66 -17.28 -9.56 -3.03
N ARG A 67 -17.26 -10.05 -1.79
CA ARG A 67 -16.05 -10.00 -0.95
C ARG A 67 -14.88 -10.79 -1.53
N VAL A 68 -15.16 -11.95 -2.13
CA VAL A 68 -14.14 -12.75 -2.82
C VAL A 68 -13.63 -12.00 -4.04
N ASP A 69 -14.52 -11.43 -4.86
CA ASP A 69 -14.15 -10.65 -6.05
C ASP A 69 -13.22 -9.45 -5.68
N LEU A 70 -13.46 -8.77 -4.54
CA LEU A 70 -12.59 -7.70 -4.05
C LEU A 70 -11.23 -8.21 -3.55
N LEU A 71 -11.18 -9.38 -2.89
CA LEU A 71 -9.91 -9.98 -2.46
C LEU A 71 -9.07 -10.45 -3.65
N GLU A 72 -9.71 -11.05 -4.66
CA GLU A 72 -9.02 -11.42 -5.90
C GLU A 72 -8.49 -10.18 -6.64
N ALA A 73 -9.25 -9.08 -6.64
CA ALA A 73 -8.81 -7.81 -7.19
C ALA A 73 -7.59 -7.24 -6.44
N GLN A 74 -7.59 -7.32 -5.11
CA GLN A 74 -6.46 -6.91 -4.28
C GLN A 74 -5.20 -7.72 -4.61
N ASN A 75 -5.31 -9.04 -4.69
CA ASN A 75 -4.20 -9.91 -5.07
C ASN A 75 -3.67 -9.59 -6.48
N ALA A 76 -4.58 -9.37 -7.45
CA ALA A 76 -4.18 -9.04 -8.81
C ALA A 76 -3.46 -7.68 -8.92
N VAL A 77 -3.80 -6.70 -8.09
CA VAL A 77 -3.08 -5.43 -7.98
C VAL A 77 -1.71 -5.62 -7.35
N GLU A 78 -1.60 -6.49 -6.33
CA GLU A 78 -0.32 -6.84 -5.70
C GLU A 78 0.63 -7.52 -6.69
N ASP A 79 0.14 -8.52 -7.42
CA ASP A 79 0.91 -9.22 -8.46
C ASP A 79 1.35 -8.28 -9.59
N LEU A 80 0.48 -7.33 -9.99
CA LEU A 80 0.80 -6.34 -11.01
C LEU A 80 1.94 -5.42 -10.56
N GLN A 81 1.90 -4.93 -9.32
CA GLN A 81 2.95 -4.07 -8.78
C GLN A 81 4.26 -4.83 -8.59
N ALA A 82 4.20 -6.05 -8.07
CA ALA A 82 5.39 -6.89 -7.95
C ALA A 82 6.03 -7.18 -9.32
N THR A 83 5.21 -7.47 -10.34
CA THR A 83 5.65 -7.67 -11.72
C THR A 83 6.34 -6.42 -12.28
N TYR A 84 5.78 -5.22 -12.01
CA TYR A 84 6.41 -3.96 -12.37
C TYR A 84 7.81 -3.85 -11.74
N GLY A 85 7.95 -4.11 -10.44
CA GLY A 85 9.24 -4.06 -9.74
C GLY A 85 10.26 -5.00 -10.39
N TYR A 86 9.92 -6.26 -10.63
CA TYR A 86 10.81 -7.24 -11.27
C TYR A 86 11.23 -6.86 -12.70
N TYR A 87 10.32 -6.28 -13.49
CA TYR A 87 10.68 -5.81 -14.84
C TYR A 87 11.59 -4.58 -14.77
N PHE A 88 11.28 -3.67 -13.85
CA PHE A 88 12.08 -2.46 -13.64
C PHE A 88 13.50 -2.80 -13.19
N ASP A 89 13.68 -3.75 -12.26
CA ASP A 89 14.98 -4.22 -11.77
C ASP A 89 15.89 -4.75 -12.88
N LYS A 90 15.31 -5.28 -13.94
CA LYS A 90 16.06 -5.88 -15.05
C LYS A 90 16.12 -4.97 -16.28
N GLY A 91 15.64 -3.73 -16.18
CA GLY A 91 15.61 -2.81 -17.29
C GLY A 91 14.73 -3.27 -18.46
N LEU A 92 13.70 -4.08 -18.18
CA LEU A 92 12.77 -4.59 -19.19
C LEU A 92 11.71 -3.52 -19.51
N TRP A 93 12.16 -2.41 -20.10
CA TRP A 93 11.35 -1.19 -20.25
C TRP A 93 10.11 -1.39 -21.10
N ASP A 94 10.17 -2.21 -22.15
CA ASP A 94 9.01 -2.52 -22.99
C ASP A 94 7.93 -3.27 -22.19
N GLN A 95 8.34 -4.25 -21.37
CA GLN A 95 7.47 -5.04 -20.53
C GLN A 95 6.90 -4.21 -19.36
N ALA A 96 7.74 -3.41 -18.71
CA ALA A 96 7.30 -2.53 -17.62
C ALA A 96 6.30 -1.48 -18.10
N ALA A 97 6.55 -0.83 -19.24
CA ALA A 97 5.64 0.15 -19.81
C ALA A 97 4.32 -0.48 -20.28
N ALA A 98 4.32 -1.74 -20.74
CA ALA A 98 3.11 -2.45 -21.16
C ALA A 98 2.13 -2.74 -20.01
N LEU A 99 2.57 -2.65 -18.75
CA LEU A 99 1.71 -2.80 -17.56
C LEU A 99 0.79 -1.58 -17.34
N PHE A 100 1.08 -0.46 -18.00
CA PHE A 100 0.27 0.75 -17.85
C PHE A 100 -0.96 0.74 -18.74
N SER A 101 -2.00 1.46 -18.32
CA SER A 101 -3.15 1.77 -19.17
C SER A 101 -2.71 2.72 -20.30
N ALA A 102 -3.47 2.78 -21.41
CA ALA A 102 -3.13 3.59 -22.57
C ALA A 102 -2.88 5.06 -22.23
N ASN A 103 -3.65 5.60 -21.27
CA ASN A 103 -3.52 6.98 -20.77
C ASN A 103 -2.87 7.03 -19.38
N GLY A 104 -2.16 5.98 -18.98
CA GLY A 104 -1.48 5.91 -17.70
C GLY A 104 -0.40 6.96 -17.56
N SER A 105 -0.01 7.26 -16.33
CA SER A 105 1.06 8.22 -16.04
C SER A 105 2.14 7.61 -15.16
N PHE A 106 3.35 8.10 -15.34
CA PHE A 106 4.53 7.75 -14.58
C PHE A 106 5.20 9.04 -14.09
N GLU A 107 5.49 9.11 -12.80
CA GLU A 107 6.20 10.20 -12.15
C GLU A 107 7.17 9.66 -11.13
N TYR A 108 8.43 10.11 -11.18
CA TYR A 108 9.48 9.71 -10.25
C TYR A 108 10.15 10.97 -9.68
N GLY A 109 9.96 11.22 -8.40
CA GLY A 109 10.53 12.38 -7.71
C GLY A 109 10.18 13.69 -8.40
N GLN A 110 11.20 14.48 -8.75
CA GLN A 110 11.04 15.78 -9.40
C GLN A 110 11.28 15.74 -10.93
N ARG A 111 11.27 14.53 -11.53
CA ARG A 111 11.55 14.37 -12.98
C ARG A 111 10.40 14.78 -13.90
N GLY A 112 9.21 15.05 -13.32
CA GLY A 112 8.00 15.41 -14.05
C GLY A 112 7.15 14.21 -14.45
N VAL A 113 6.01 14.48 -15.09
CA VAL A 113 4.97 13.50 -15.42
C VAL A 113 5.06 13.08 -16.88
N TYR A 114 5.13 11.77 -17.13
CA TYR A 114 5.11 11.15 -18.45
C TYR A 114 3.77 10.45 -18.67
N ILE A 115 3.08 10.72 -19.79
CA ILE A 115 1.71 10.27 -20.02
C ILE A 115 1.63 9.38 -21.26
N GLY A 116 1.05 8.19 -21.08
CA GLY A 116 0.89 7.19 -22.12
C GLY A 116 2.10 6.29 -22.30
N VAL A 117 1.84 5.06 -22.73
CA VAL A 117 2.83 3.97 -22.80
C VAL A 117 4.13 4.35 -23.52
N PRO A 118 4.11 5.05 -24.69
CA PRO A 118 5.35 5.42 -25.36
C PRO A 118 6.21 6.41 -24.57
N HIS A 119 5.59 7.38 -23.89
CA HIS A 119 6.31 8.37 -23.08
C HIS A 119 6.82 7.77 -21.78
N ILE A 120 6.03 6.91 -21.14
CA ILE A 120 6.45 6.13 -19.96
C ILE A 120 7.66 5.26 -20.30
N ARG A 121 7.61 4.54 -21.41
CA ARG A 121 8.75 3.74 -21.87
C ARG A 121 10.00 4.60 -22.09
N ARG A 122 9.84 5.79 -22.67
CA ARG A 122 10.93 6.76 -22.86
C ARG A 122 11.48 7.27 -21.52
N ALA A 123 10.61 7.53 -20.53
CA ALA A 123 11.02 7.94 -19.18
C ALA A 123 11.90 6.89 -18.50
N MET A 124 11.63 5.61 -18.73
CA MET A 124 12.42 4.52 -18.15
C MET A 124 13.88 4.51 -18.62
N LEU A 125 14.19 5.13 -19.78
CA LEU A 125 15.57 5.32 -20.24
C LEU A 125 16.38 6.29 -19.35
N LEU A 126 15.74 7.05 -18.46
CA LEU A 126 16.42 7.85 -17.43
C LEU A 126 17.16 6.98 -16.39
N PHE A 127 16.78 5.71 -16.28
CA PHE A 127 17.38 4.72 -15.37
C PHE A 127 18.40 3.81 -16.08
N GLY A 128 18.72 4.09 -17.31
CA GLY A 128 19.69 3.36 -18.12
C GLY A 128 19.11 2.76 -19.41
N PRO A 129 19.95 2.12 -20.23
CA PRO A 129 19.52 1.44 -21.44
C PRO A 129 18.60 0.25 -21.10
N GLN A 130 17.87 -0.24 -22.11
CA GLN A 130 17.10 -1.47 -21.95
C GLN A 130 18.00 -2.65 -21.66
N GLY A 131 17.61 -3.46 -20.66
CA GLY A 131 18.37 -4.59 -20.16
C GLY A 131 19.35 -4.21 -19.06
N LEU A 132 19.52 -5.08 -18.08
CA LEU A 132 20.50 -4.91 -17.01
C LEU A 132 21.87 -5.40 -17.50
N ALA A 133 22.85 -4.50 -17.49
CA ALA A 133 24.22 -4.85 -17.85
C ALA A 133 24.88 -5.76 -16.80
N ALA A 134 25.81 -6.62 -17.24
CA ALA A 134 26.61 -7.42 -16.31
C ALA A 134 27.43 -6.51 -15.37
N GLY A 135 27.44 -6.85 -14.09
CA GLY A 135 28.12 -6.05 -13.07
C GLY A 135 27.26 -4.91 -12.48
N HIS A 136 26.07 -4.65 -13.00
CA HIS A 136 25.18 -3.66 -12.39
C HIS A 136 24.20 -4.30 -11.41
N LEU A 137 24.01 -3.69 -10.26
CA LEU A 137 22.90 -3.95 -9.35
C LEU A 137 21.83 -2.87 -9.58
N ASN A 138 20.63 -3.28 -9.88
CA ASN A 138 19.45 -2.43 -9.92
C ASN A 138 18.31 -3.20 -9.25
N ASN A 139 17.87 -2.75 -8.09
CA ASN A 139 16.85 -3.44 -7.28
C ASN A 139 15.93 -2.42 -6.62
N HIS A 140 14.63 -2.52 -6.90
CA HIS A 140 13.58 -1.63 -6.39
C HIS A 140 12.52 -2.49 -5.71
N MET A 141 12.75 -2.83 -4.44
CA MET A 141 11.81 -3.64 -3.67
C MET A 141 10.49 -2.90 -3.44
N GLN A 142 9.40 -3.62 -3.66
CA GLN A 142 8.02 -3.16 -3.45
C GLN A 142 7.50 -3.76 -2.14
N LEU A 143 7.47 -2.98 -1.06
CA LEU A 143 7.24 -3.45 0.30
C LEU A 143 5.98 -2.83 0.92
N GLN A 144 5.47 -3.43 2.00
CA GLN A 144 4.46 -2.86 2.90
C GLN A 144 3.20 -2.31 2.18
N ALA A 145 2.58 -3.13 1.37
CA ALA A 145 1.39 -2.74 0.62
C ALA A 145 0.20 -2.33 1.52
N VAL A 146 -0.43 -1.21 1.19
CA VAL A 146 -1.79 -0.86 1.64
C VAL A 146 -2.63 -0.67 0.40
N ILE A 147 -3.51 -1.63 0.10
CA ILE A 147 -4.31 -1.66 -1.13
C ILE A 147 -5.78 -1.45 -0.78
N THR A 148 -6.42 -0.50 -1.45
CA THR A 148 -7.86 -0.22 -1.35
C THR A 148 -8.49 -0.39 -2.72
N VAL A 149 -9.33 -1.41 -2.87
CA VAL A 149 -10.12 -1.64 -4.08
C VAL A 149 -11.47 -0.93 -3.92
N ALA A 150 -11.94 -0.24 -4.96
CA ALA A 150 -13.27 0.35 -4.97
C ALA A 150 -14.36 -0.73 -4.97
N ASP A 151 -15.54 -0.42 -4.43
CA ASP A 151 -16.65 -1.37 -4.29
C ASP A 151 -17.11 -1.98 -5.61
N ASP A 152 -16.92 -1.26 -6.72
CA ASP A 152 -17.26 -1.77 -8.07
C ASP A 152 -16.24 -2.79 -8.61
N GLY A 153 -15.08 -2.96 -7.93
CA GLY A 153 -14.01 -3.84 -8.35
C GLY A 153 -13.28 -3.41 -9.63
N LEU A 154 -13.43 -2.14 -10.07
CA LEU A 154 -12.90 -1.65 -11.34
C LEU A 154 -11.72 -0.69 -11.18
N SER A 155 -11.50 -0.15 -9.99
CA SER A 155 -10.35 0.69 -9.66
C SER A 155 -9.78 0.35 -8.30
N ALA A 156 -8.50 0.69 -8.10
CA ALA A 156 -7.83 0.54 -6.82
C ALA A 156 -6.79 1.64 -6.64
N ARG A 157 -6.48 1.93 -5.38
CA ARG A 157 -5.34 2.74 -4.95
C ARG A 157 -4.47 1.93 -4.04
N ALA A 158 -3.16 2.15 -4.14
CA ALA A 158 -2.26 1.48 -3.22
C ALA A 158 -1.03 2.32 -2.93
N ARG A 159 -0.61 2.22 -1.67
CA ARG A 159 0.68 2.71 -1.17
C ARG A 159 1.65 1.56 -1.02
N TRP A 160 2.91 1.79 -1.42
CA TRP A 160 4.00 0.83 -1.26
C TRP A 160 5.23 1.54 -0.73
N GLN A 161 5.96 0.89 0.16
CA GLN A 161 7.30 1.33 0.52
C GLN A 161 8.28 0.84 -0.55
N GLY A 162 9.01 1.77 -1.16
CA GLY A 162 10.10 1.42 -2.07
C GLY A 162 11.45 1.44 -1.35
N MET A 163 12.25 0.40 -1.54
CA MET A 163 13.66 0.38 -1.15
C MET A 163 14.51 0.11 -2.37
N ILE A 164 15.48 1.00 -2.61
CA ILE A 164 16.30 1.02 -3.82
C ILE A 164 17.74 0.70 -3.47
N MET A 165 18.35 -0.18 -4.22
CA MET A 165 19.77 -0.49 -4.16
C MET A 165 20.34 -0.45 -5.57
N LEU A 166 21.25 0.47 -5.80
CA LEU A 166 21.96 0.62 -7.07
C LEU A 166 23.46 0.47 -6.80
N ALA A 167 24.16 -0.26 -7.66
CA ALA A 167 25.63 -0.33 -7.56
C ALA A 167 26.27 -0.79 -8.86
N GLU A 168 27.52 -0.36 -9.04
CA GLU A 168 28.47 -0.88 -10.00
C GLU A 168 29.76 -1.25 -9.25
N PRO A 169 30.32 -2.48 -9.38
CA PRO A 169 31.52 -2.88 -8.69
C PRO A 169 32.70 -1.94 -8.96
N GLY A 170 33.36 -1.49 -7.90
CA GLY A 170 34.51 -0.57 -7.99
C GLY A 170 34.16 0.89 -8.25
N GLN A 171 32.87 1.22 -8.28
CA GLN A 171 32.39 2.60 -8.35
C GLN A 171 31.68 2.97 -7.06
N ASN A 172 30.44 3.37 -7.09
CA ASN A 172 29.65 3.73 -5.91
C ASN A 172 28.38 2.87 -5.83
N GLY A 173 27.89 2.69 -4.60
CA GLY A 173 26.58 2.16 -4.33
C GLY A 173 25.65 3.27 -3.83
N VAL A 174 24.36 3.12 -4.10
CA VAL A 174 23.32 4.05 -3.64
C VAL A 174 22.24 3.28 -2.90
N TRP A 175 21.85 3.81 -1.73
CA TRP A 175 20.61 3.45 -1.05
C TRP A 175 19.55 4.49 -1.34
N GLY A 176 18.36 4.04 -1.70
CA GLY A 176 17.21 4.91 -1.86
C GLY A 176 16.02 4.35 -1.10
N VAL A 177 15.20 5.21 -0.56
CA VAL A 177 13.88 4.87 0.01
C VAL A 177 12.85 5.87 -0.46
N GLY A 178 11.64 5.41 -0.65
CA GLY A 178 10.53 6.27 -1.05
C GLY A 178 9.19 5.58 -0.91
N VAL A 179 8.16 6.26 -1.35
CA VAL A 179 6.78 5.79 -1.27
C VAL A 179 6.14 5.86 -2.65
N TYR A 180 5.56 4.76 -3.09
CA TYR A 180 4.65 4.75 -4.22
C TYR A 180 3.23 5.11 -3.76
N GLU A 181 2.60 6.04 -4.44
CA GLU A 181 1.16 6.32 -4.39
C GLU A 181 0.58 6.08 -5.77
N ASN A 182 0.01 4.90 -5.95
CA ASN A 182 -0.38 4.39 -7.26
C ASN A 182 -1.89 4.26 -7.39
N GLU A 183 -2.37 4.43 -8.63
CA GLU A 183 -3.74 4.12 -9.02
C GLU A 183 -3.74 3.02 -10.07
N TYR A 184 -4.74 2.15 -9.98
CA TYR A 184 -4.92 1.01 -10.87
C TYR A 184 -6.34 1.00 -11.42
N VAL A 185 -6.49 0.47 -12.63
CA VAL A 185 -7.77 0.36 -13.31
C VAL A 185 -7.92 -1.01 -13.96
N LYS A 186 -9.12 -1.59 -13.87
CA LYS A 186 -9.46 -2.84 -14.54
C LYS A 186 -10.13 -2.52 -15.88
N GLN A 187 -9.45 -2.83 -16.98
CA GLN A 187 -9.94 -2.60 -18.36
C GLN A 187 -10.08 -3.92 -19.09
N ASN A 188 -11.27 -4.21 -19.59
CA ASN A 188 -11.58 -5.47 -20.27
C ASN A 188 -11.17 -6.72 -19.44
N GLY A 189 -11.42 -6.68 -18.14
CA GLY A 189 -11.08 -7.75 -17.21
C GLY A 189 -9.62 -7.80 -16.75
N VAL A 190 -8.74 -6.94 -17.26
CA VAL A 190 -7.30 -6.93 -16.94
C VAL A 190 -6.95 -5.69 -16.11
N TRP A 191 -6.24 -5.88 -14.99
CA TRP A 191 -5.71 -4.79 -14.19
C TRP A 191 -4.50 -4.15 -14.86
N LYS A 192 -4.42 -2.82 -14.80
CA LYS A 192 -3.33 -2.00 -15.35
C LYS A 192 -3.00 -0.86 -14.40
N ILE A 193 -1.75 -0.37 -14.47
CA ILE A 193 -1.32 0.82 -13.74
C ILE A 193 -1.90 2.05 -14.45
N ALA A 194 -2.76 2.80 -13.76
CA ALA A 194 -3.34 4.05 -14.25
C ALA A 194 -2.45 5.25 -13.89
N LYS A 195 -1.83 5.22 -12.70
CA LYS A 195 -0.87 6.21 -12.25
C LYS A 195 0.17 5.51 -11.39
N LEU A 196 1.43 5.75 -11.68
CA LEU A 196 2.53 5.42 -10.79
C LEU A 196 3.22 6.71 -10.41
N HIS A 197 3.25 7.01 -9.10
CA HIS A 197 3.98 8.13 -8.56
C HIS A 197 4.91 7.65 -7.44
N PHE A 198 6.21 7.77 -7.64
CA PHE A 198 7.22 7.46 -6.65
C PHE A 198 7.72 8.75 -6.00
N TYR A 199 7.39 8.93 -4.73
CA TYR A 199 7.90 10.01 -3.89
C TYR A 199 9.21 9.58 -3.25
N VAL A 200 10.32 10.18 -3.67
CA VAL A 200 11.63 9.93 -3.07
C VAL A 200 11.65 10.49 -1.65
N THR A 201 11.89 9.64 -0.67
CA THR A 201 12.08 10.07 0.73
C THR A 201 13.54 10.43 1.00
N ALA A 202 14.47 9.58 0.58
CA ALA A 202 15.91 9.80 0.71
C ALA A 202 16.68 8.99 -0.32
N GLU A 203 17.77 9.55 -0.80
CA GLU A 203 18.83 8.83 -1.51
C GLU A 203 20.17 9.19 -0.90
N THR A 204 21.05 8.22 -0.78
CA THR A 204 22.36 8.39 -0.13
C THR A 204 23.39 7.47 -0.75
N ASP A 205 24.65 7.91 -0.68
CA ASP A 205 25.80 7.06 -0.97
C ASP A 205 25.87 5.92 0.05
N TYR A 206 26.15 4.69 -0.42
CA TYR A 206 26.21 3.50 0.44
C TYR A 206 27.30 3.61 1.52
N ASP A 207 28.49 4.09 1.16
CA ASP A 207 29.65 4.13 2.04
C ASP A 207 29.53 5.25 3.10
N LEU A 208 28.91 6.38 2.74
CA LEU A 208 28.69 7.51 3.64
C LEU A 208 27.42 7.37 4.47
N GLY A 209 26.36 6.78 3.91
CA GLY A 209 25.05 6.64 4.52
C GLY A 209 24.35 7.99 4.72
N TRP A 210 23.05 7.92 5.11
CA TRP A 210 22.15 9.09 5.20
C TRP A 210 22.50 10.12 6.28
N THR A 211 23.44 9.83 7.17
CA THR A 211 23.94 10.81 8.15
C THR A 211 25.03 11.72 7.64
N LYS A 212 25.67 11.37 6.52
CA LYS A 212 26.80 12.11 5.93
C LYS A 212 26.58 12.48 4.47
N SER A 213 25.63 11.83 3.80
CA SER A 213 25.32 12.06 2.39
C SER A 213 23.81 12.11 2.18
N ALA A 214 23.37 13.09 1.41
CA ALA A 214 22.02 13.18 0.88
C ALA A 214 22.15 13.55 -0.61
N ILE A 215 21.71 12.66 -1.47
CA ILE A 215 21.71 12.86 -2.92
C ILE A 215 20.46 13.66 -3.28
N PRO A 216 20.58 14.84 -3.90
CA PRO A 216 19.43 15.62 -4.34
C PRO A 216 18.64 14.88 -5.42
N MET A 217 17.33 15.04 -5.43
CA MET A 217 16.51 14.55 -6.54
C MET A 217 16.85 15.29 -7.84
N ASP A 218 16.91 14.53 -8.94
CA ASP A 218 17.01 15.12 -10.26
C ASP A 218 15.69 15.80 -10.69
N GLY A 219 15.82 16.93 -11.37
CA GLY A 219 14.73 17.60 -12.04
C GLY A 219 14.37 17.00 -13.41
N PRO A 220 13.50 17.69 -14.18
CA PRO A 220 13.13 17.29 -15.54
C PRO A 220 14.33 17.14 -16.47
N SER A 221 14.36 16.05 -17.23
CA SER A 221 15.45 15.77 -18.17
C SER A 221 15.28 16.56 -19.47
N ALA A 222 16.36 17.19 -19.94
CA ALA A 222 16.37 17.80 -21.26
C ALA A 222 16.45 16.77 -22.40
N LEU A 223 17.05 15.59 -22.13
CA LEU A 223 17.17 14.52 -23.14
C LEU A 223 15.84 13.77 -23.34
N PHE A 224 15.13 13.53 -22.24
CA PHE A 224 13.83 12.88 -22.23
C PHE A 224 12.82 13.76 -21.50
N PRO A 225 12.36 14.86 -22.14
CA PRO A 225 11.49 15.82 -21.46
C PRO A 225 10.15 15.19 -21.07
N PRO A 226 9.63 15.51 -19.86
CA PRO A 226 8.31 15.08 -19.44
C PRO A 226 7.21 15.83 -20.21
N ASP A 227 5.98 15.29 -20.17
CA ASP A 227 4.80 15.92 -20.76
C ASP A 227 4.27 17.07 -19.90
N ARG A 228 4.50 16.99 -18.58
CA ARG A 228 4.12 18.01 -17.61
C ARG A 228 5.22 18.17 -16.55
N PRO A 229 5.31 19.36 -15.91
CA PRO A 229 6.17 19.51 -14.73
C PRO A 229 5.77 18.53 -13.63
N PRO A 230 6.61 18.35 -12.59
CA PRO A 230 6.24 17.59 -11.42
C PRO A 230 4.88 18.04 -10.87
N SER A 231 4.03 17.07 -10.49
CA SER A 231 2.71 17.36 -9.94
C SER A 231 2.80 18.07 -8.59
N GLU A 232 3.87 17.83 -7.86
CA GLU A 232 4.17 18.45 -6.57
C GLU A 232 5.65 18.80 -6.48
N VAL A 233 5.97 19.95 -5.88
CA VAL A 233 7.36 20.39 -5.63
C VAL A 233 7.68 20.17 -4.17
N TYR A 234 8.58 19.24 -3.88
CA TYR A 234 9.01 18.91 -2.53
C TYR A 234 10.52 18.62 -2.49
N ARG A 235 11.07 18.48 -1.29
CA ARG A 235 12.47 18.08 -1.08
C ARG A 235 12.53 16.76 -0.31
N ALA A 236 13.32 15.82 -0.83
CA ALA A 236 13.71 14.63 -0.11
C ALA A 236 14.62 14.99 1.09
N PHE A 237 14.90 14.00 1.94
CA PHE A 237 15.83 14.16 3.06
C PHE A 237 17.12 14.92 2.66
N PRO A 238 17.59 15.90 3.44
CA PRO A 238 17.17 16.26 4.82
C PRO A 238 15.89 17.12 4.91
N GLY A 239 15.19 17.42 3.82
CA GLY A 239 13.83 17.91 3.86
C GLY A 239 12.89 16.85 4.42
N ALA A 240 11.69 17.28 4.82
CA ALA A 240 10.66 16.36 5.29
C ALA A 240 9.39 16.63 4.46
N TYR A 241 9.01 15.65 3.64
CA TYR A 241 7.77 15.69 2.89
C TYR A 241 6.94 14.44 3.21
N ILE A 242 5.67 14.62 3.42
CA ILE A 242 4.73 13.53 3.71
C ILE A 242 3.81 13.39 2.48
N PRO A 243 4.00 12.35 1.65
CA PRO A 243 3.10 12.09 0.54
C PRO A 243 1.65 11.91 1.02
N PRO A 244 0.65 12.39 0.27
CA PRO A 244 -0.76 12.23 0.63
C PRO A 244 -1.12 10.78 0.94
N PHE A 245 -2.00 10.58 1.95
CA PHE A 245 -2.53 9.25 2.27
C PHE A 245 -3.87 9.06 1.57
N ASP A 246 -3.91 8.16 0.59
CA ASP A 246 -5.13 7.85 -0.17
C ASP A 246 -6.02 6.78 0.49
N TYR A 247 -5.74 6.42 1.76
CA TYR A 247 -6.51 5.48 2.53
C TYR A 247 -6.90 6.04 3.91
N LYS A 248 -7.97 5.49 4.47
CA LYS A 248 -8.46 5.87 5.79
C LYS A 248 -7.72 5.12 6.89
N ASN A 249 -7.65 5.71 8.09
CA ASN A 249 -7.18 5.00 9.26
C ASN A 249 -8.06 3.75 9.50
N PRO A 250 -7.51 2.54 9.53
CA PRO A 250 -8.29 1.30 9.59
C PRO A 250 -9.03 1.10 10.91
N VAL A 251 -8.64 1.81 11.98
CA VAL A 251 -9.26 1.72 13.31
C VAL A 251 -10.35 2.78 13.48
N THR A 252 -10.08 4.03 13.08
CA THR A 252 -11.01 5.14 13.31
C THR A 252 -11.90 5.44 12.11
N GLY A 253 -11.58 4.93 10.93
CA GLY A 253 -12.27 5.24 9.67
C GLY A 253 -12.05 6.65 9.15
N ARG A 254 -11.23 7.47 9.82
CA ARG A 254 -11.00 8.88 9.44
C ARG A 254 -9.97 9.00 8.32
N SER A 255 -10.17 9.99 7.44
CA SER A 255 -9.15 10.40 6.47
C SER A 255 -7.96 11.04 7.19
N LEU A 256 -6.78 10.91 6.61
CA LEU A 256 -5.53 11.51 7.10
C LEU A 256 -5.20 12.81 6.36
N ALA A 257 -6.19 13.45 5.71
CA ALA A 257 -6.01 14.69 4.93
C ALA A 257 -5.48 15.88 5.75
N ASP A 258 -5.63 15.84 7.08
CA ASP A 258 -5.28 16.95 7.98
C ASP A 258 -3.94 16.68 8.73
N ILE A 259 -2.99 15.98 8.10
CA ILE A 259 -1.66 15.84 8.69
C ILE A 259 -0.95 17.19 8.58
N PRO A 260 -0.52 17.79 9.71
CA PRO A 260 0.22 19.05 9.66
C PRO A 260 1.53 18.83 8.91
N GLU A 261 1.86 19.78 8.04
CA GLU A 261 3.18 19.80 7.40
C GLU A 261 4.26 19.83 8.47
N PRO A 262 5.39 19.09 8.28
CA PRO A 262 6.51 19.17 9.19
C PRO A 262 6.99 20.62 9.27
N ALA A 263 7.17 21.12 10.47
CA ALA A 263 7.70 22.47 10.65
C ALA A 263 9.09 22.57 9.98
N ASP A 264 9.29 23.62 9.18
CA ASP A 264 10.55 23.91 8.47
C ASP A 264 11.78 24.04 9.38
N ASP A 265 11.58 24.09 10.69
CA ASP A 265 12.57 24.42 11.73
C ASP A 265 13.57 23.30 12.02
N VAL A 266 13.44 22.11 11.45
CA VAL A 266 14.35 20.98 11.74
C VAL A 266 15.66 21.09 10.97
N VAL A 267 15.76 21.92 9.95
CA VAL A 267 16.99 22.09 9.12
C VAL A 267 18.07 22.94 9.80
N GLY A 268 17.80 23.55 10.95
CA GLY A 268 18.65 24.57 11.60
C GLY A 268 19.42 24.15 12.86
N ARG A 269 19.35 22.92 13.33
CA ARG A 269 20.14 22.48 14.49
C ARG A 269 21.48 21.87 14.05
N LYS A 270 22.52 22.73 14.11
CA LYS A 270 23.92 22.30 14.07
C LYS A 270 24.27 21.59 15.36
#